data_ad4ae923c8022890d89be7523dea2772
#
_entry.id   ad4ae923c8022890d89be7523dea2772
#
_cell.length_a   1.000
_cell.length_b   1.000
_cell.length_c   1.000
_cell.angle_alpha   90.00
_cell.angle_beta   90.00
_cell.angle_gamma   90.00
#
_symmetry.space_group_name_H-M   'P 1'
#
loop_
_entity.id
_entity.type
_entity.pdbx_description
1 polymer ?
#
loop_
_entity_poly.entity_id
_entity_poly.type
_entity_poly.pdbx_seq_one_letter_code
_entity_poly.pdbx_strand_id
1 'polypeptide(L)'
;MSEALIERLVNFAESGNQQKIVLNGQTHQGWIMEITDEALLISTGYSDKVGKDNWIAFKDLEQATLSYWDNKKDLWADFKL
;
A
#
# COMPACT_ATOMS: atom_id res chain seq x y z
N MET A 1 12.73 9.70 8.83
CA MET A 1 12.21 8.33 8.78
C MET A 1 13.34 7.32 8.71
N SER A 2 13.16 6.18 9.32
CA SER A 2 14.22 5.18 9.35
C SER A 2 14.24 4.38 8.05
N GLU A 3 15.43 3.92 7.69
CA GLU A 3 15.60 3.03 6.55
C GLU A 3 14.82 1.72 6.74
N ALA A 4 14.68 1.28 7.98
CA ALA A 4 13.93 0.06 8.29
C ALA A 4 12.45 0.19 7.89
N LEU A 5 11.86 1.35 8.10
CA LEU A 5 10.48 1.58 7.68
C LEU A 5 10.36 1.57 6.16
N ILE A 6 11.30 2.22 5.47
CA ILE A 6 11.31 2.25 4.01
C ILE A 6 11.43 0.82 3.46
N GLU A 7 12.31 0.01 4.02
CA GLU A 7 12.46 -1.39 3.62
C GLU A 7 11.17 -2.19 3.84
N ARG A 8 10.49 -1.97 4.96
CA ARG A 8 9.23 -2.64 5.23
C ARG A 8 8.17 -2.25 4.19
N LEU A 9 8.13 -0.98 3.81
CA LEU A 9 7.18 -0.52 2.81
C LEU A 9 7.51 -1.04 1.42
N VAL A 10 8.80 -1.18 1.09
CA VAL A 10 9.19 -1.82 -0.17
C VAL A 10 8.75 -3.29 -0.17
N ASN A 11 8.93 -3.99 0.94
CA ASN A 11 8.46 -5.37 1.07
C ASN A 11 6.94 -5.45 0.91
N PHE A 12 6.21 -4.48 1.47
CA PHE A 12 4.77 -4.42 1.31
C PHE A 12 4.39 -4.21 -0.17
N ALA A 13 5.09 -3.30 -0.84
CA ALA A 13 4.81 -3.01 -2.25
C ALA A 13 5.08 -4.23 -3.15
N GLU A 14 6.00 -5.08 -2.75
CA GLU A 14 6.35 -6.30 -3.50
C GLU A 14 5.52 -7.51 -3.09
N SER A 15 4.71 -7.39 -2.05
CA SER A 15 3.92 -8.49 -1.53
C SER A 15 2.65 -8.70 -2.35
N GLY A 16 2.42 -9.93 -2.77
CA GLY A 16 1.20 -10.30 -3.48
C GLY A 16 1.02 -9.59 -4.81
N ASN A 17 -0.21 -9.53 -5.26
CA ASN A 17 -0.58 -8.98 -6.56
C ASN A 17 -1.09 -7.55 -6.49
N GLN A 18 -1.70 -7.19 -5.38
CA GLN A 18 -2.19 -5.84 -5.10
C GLN A 18 -2.00 -5.53 -3.64
N GLN A 19 -2.00 -4.26 -3.31
CA GLN A 19 -1.95 -3.80 -1.92
C GLN A 19 -3.23 -3.05 -1.59
N LYS A 20 -3.60 -3.10 -0.32
CA LYS A 20 -4.77 -2.38 0.19
C LYS A 20 -4.38 -1.66 1.47
N ILE A 21 -4.74 -0.40 1.53
CA ILE A 21 -4.50 0.45 2.70
C ILE A 21 -5.85 1.01 3.14
N VAL A 22 -6.26 0.71 4.35
CA VAL A 22 -7.48 1.28 4.92
C VAL A 22 -7.08 2.32 5.96
N LEU A 23 -7.47 3.55 5.70
CA LEU A 23 -7.11 4.69 6.54
C LEU A 23 -8.35 5.56 6.76
N ASN A 24 -8.70 5.79 8.02
CA ASN A 24 -9.84 6.63 8.39
C ASN A 24 -11.14 6.24 7.68
N GLY A 25 -11.37 4.93 7.57
CA GLY A 25 -12.57 4.40 6.93
C GLY A 25 -12.55 4.42 5.42
N GLN A 26 -11.47 4.91 4.81
CA GLN A 26 -11.30 4.89 3.35
C GLN A 26 -10.38 3.78 2.93
N THR A 27 -10.77 3.05 1.89
CA THR A 27 -9.98 1.96 1.35
C THR A 27 -9.28 2.41 0.08
N HIS A 28 -7.95 2.28 0.08
CA HIS A 28 -7.12 2.51 -1.10
C HIS A 28 -6.60 1.15 -1.55
N GLN A 29 -7.07 0.67 -2.68
CA GLN A 29 -6.70 -0.64 -3.20
C GLN A 29 -6.10 -0.48 -4.59
N GLY A 30 -4.92 -1.01 -4.77
CA GLY A 30 -4.23 -0.92 -6.05
C GLY A 30 -2.78 -1.31 -5.92
N TRP A 31 -1.92 -0.51 -6.51
CA TRP A 31 -0.49 -0.79 -6.57
C TRP A 31 0.30 0.36 -5.99
N ILE A 32 1.34 0.02 -5.22
CA ILE A 32 2.28 1.02 -4.72
C ILE A 32 3.22 1.37 -5.88
N MET A 33 3.19 2.62 -6.30
CA MET A 33 3.96 3.08 -7.45
C MET A 33 5.26 3.75 -7.07
N GLU A 34 5.32 4.38 -5.91
CA GLU A 34 6.49 5.11 -5.48
C GLU A 34 6.56 5.17 -3.96
N ILE A 35 7.78 5.14 -3.44
CA ILE A 35 8.02 5.29 -2.00
C ILE A 35 9.14 6.31 -1.84
N THR A 36 8.83 7.38 -1.10
CA THR A 36 9.82 8.38 -0.75
C THR A 36 10.22 8.21 0.72
N ASP A 37 10.97 9.13 1.25
CA ASP A 37 11.35 9.12 2.66
C ASP A 37 10.24 9.64 3.58
N GLU A 38 9.13 10.12 3.03
CA GLU A 38 8.03 10.70 3.82
C GLU A 38 6.67 10.12 3.50
N ALA A 39 6.48 9.53 2.31
CA ALA A 39 5.17 9.10 1.86
C ALA A 39 5.29 7.98 0.83
N LEU A 40 4.17 7.34 0.58
CA LEU A 40 4.07 6.41 -0.54
C LEU A 40 2.93 6.83 -1.47
N LEU A 41 3.06 6.44 -2.73
CA LEU A 41 2.05 6.69 -3.74
C LEU A 41 1.38 5.37 -4.09
N ILE A 42 0.06 5.30 -3.87
CA ILE A 42 -0.73 4.15 -4.28
C ILE A 42 -1.64 4.56 -5.44
N SER A 43 -1.60 3.78 -6.51
CA SER A 43 -2.44 4.00 -7.68
C SER A 43 -3.57 2.99 -7.69
N THR A 44 -4.79 3.48 -7.84
CA THR A 44 -5.98 2.64 -7.88
C THR A 44 -6.52 2.46 -9.30
N GLY A 45 -5.77 2.89 -10.32
CA GLY A 45 -6.20 2.81 -11.71
C GLY A 45 -6.04 1.44 -12.32
N TYR A 46 -6.89 1.17 -13.30
CA TYR A 46 -6.79 0.00 -14.16
C TYR A 46 -6.46 0.45 -15.57
N SER A 47 -6.05 -0.48 -16.41
CA SER A 47 -5.55 -0.18 -17.74
C SER A 47 -6.49 0.67 -18.62
N ASP A 48 -7.79 0.54 -18.43
CA ASP A 48 -8.78 1.26 -19.23
C ASP A 48 -9.60 2.26 -18.40
N LYS A 49 -9.21 2.49 -17.15
CA LYS A 49 -9.88 3.44 -16.27
C LYS A 49 -8.89 4.46 -15.76
N VAL A 50 -9.33 5.69 -15.69
CA VAL A 50 -8.53 6.75 -15.09
C VAL A 50 -8.53 6.50 -13.57
N GLY A 51 -7.45 5.96 -13.07
CA GLY A 51 -7.28 5.76 -11.65
C GLY A 51 -6.86 7.04 -10.97
N LYS A 52 -6.85 6.99 -9.66
CA LYS A 52 -6.37 8.09 -8.83
C LYS A 52 -5.09 7.65 -8.14
N ASP A 53 -4.10 8.52 -8.21
CA ASP A 53 -2.88 8.35 -7.45
C ASP A 53 -3.06 9.10 -6.14
N ASN A 54 -2.81 8.40 -5.04
CA ASN A 54 -2.96 8.97 -3.71
C ASN A 54 -1.65 8.87 -2.95
N TRP A 55 -1.18 10.01 -2.47
CA TRP A 55 -0.02 10.07 -1.58
C TRP A 55 -0.48 9.85 -0.16
N ILE A 56 0.15 8.93 0.54
CA ILE A 56 -0.15 8.63 1.95
C ILE A 56 1.11 8.85 2.75
N ALA A 57 1.05 9.78 3.69
CA ALA A 57 2.18 10.08 4.55
C ALA A 57 2.48 8.91 5.48
N PHE A 58 3.75 8.65 5.75
CA PHE A 58 4.16 7.56 6.63
C PHE A 58 3.57 7.69 8.03
N LYS A 59 3.43 8.92 8.51
CA LYS A 59 2.82 9.16 9.83
C LYS A 59 1.38 8.67 9.91
N ASP A 60 0.67 8.65 8.79
CA ASP A 60 -0.71 8.18 8.73
C ASP A 60 -0.77 6.66 8.65
N LEU A 61 0.28 6.03 8.14
CA LEU A 61 0.32 4.57 8.01
C LEU A 61 0.34 3.86 9.36
N GLU A 62 0.75 4.53 10.42
CA GLU A 62 0.73 3.96 11.76
C GLU A 62 -0.70 3.64 12.22
N GLN A 63 -1.67 4.35 11.68
CA GLN A 63 -3.09 4.17 12.01
C GLN A 63 -3.84 3.39 10.94
N ALA A 64 -3.16 3.01 9.87
CA ALA A 64 -3.78 2.33 8.75
C ALA A 64 -3.67 0.82 8.91
N THR A 65 -4.60 0.12 8.26
CA THR A 65 -4.55 -1.33 8.13
C THR A 65 -3.99 -1.64 6.75
N LEU A 66 -2.91 -2.40 6.71
CA LEU A 66 -2.25 -2.78 5.46
C LEU A 66 -2.52 -4.25 5.17
N SER A 67 -2.83 -4.55 3.92
CA SER A 67 -3.00 -5.92 3.47
C SER A 67 -2.57 -6.05 2.01
N TYR A 68 -2.31 -7.27 1.58
CA TYR A 68 -1.97 -7.57 0.20
C TYR A 68 -2.74 -8.80 -0.27
N TRP A 69 -2.98 -8.87 -1.58
CA TRP A 69 -3.67 -10.02 -2.15
C TRP A 69 -2.71 -11.18 -2.34
N ASP A 70 -2.96 -12.27 -1.64
CA ASP A 70 -2.14 -13.47 -1.72
C ASP A 70 -2.76 -14.43 -2.74
N ASN A 71 -2.13 -14.52 -3.91
CA ASN A 71 -2.60 -15.35 -5.01
C ASN A 71 -2.61 -16.85 -4.68
N LYS A 72 -1.70 -17.27 -3.79
CA LYS A 72 -1.61 -18.68 -3.44
C LYS A 72 -2.75 -19.12 -2.53
N LYS A 73 -3.14 -18.23 -1.64
CA LYS A 73 -4.21 -18.48 -0.67
C LYS A 73 -5.55 -17.94 -1.14
N ASP A 74 -5.54 -17.13 -2.18
CA ASP A 74 -6.73 -16.50 -2.75
C ASP A 74 -7.50 -15.69 -1.72
N LEU A 75 -6.76 -14.90 -0.94
CA LEU A 75 -7.34 -14.03 0.09
C LEU A 75 -6.42 -12.84 0.38
N TRP A 76 -6.97 -11.86 1.09
CA TRP A 76 -6.19 -10.73 1.59
C TRP A 76 -5.44 -11.16 2.85
N ALA A 77 -4.15 -10.90 2.87
CA ALA A 77 -3.29 -11.19 4.01
C ALA A 77 -2.85 -9.89 4.67
N ASP A 78 -2.90 -9.85 5.99
CA ASP A 78 -2.48 -8.67 6.73
C ASP A 78 -0.98 -8.47 6.63
N PHE A 79 -0.57 -7.21 6.51
CA PHE A 79 0.83 -6.82 6.53
C PHE A 79 1.05 -5.84 7.67
N LYS A 80 2.08 -6.07 8.46
CA LYS A 80 2.39 -5.22 9.61
C LYS A 80 3.75 -4.55 9.44
N LEU A 81 3.79 -3.28 9.73
CA LEU A 81 5.02 -2.49 9.70
C LEU A 81 5.88 -2.73 10.95
#